data_d25a7fd33e7d4a9536a38a833fe31e8d
#
_entry.id   d25a7fd33e7d4a9536a38a833fe31e8d
#
_cell.length_a   1.000
_cell.length_b   1.000
_cell.length_c   1.000
_cell.angle_alpha   90.00
_cell.angle_beta   90.00
_cell.angle_gamma   90.00
#
_symmetry.space_group_name_H-M   'P 1'
#
loop_
_entity.id
_entity.type
_entity.pdbx_description
1 polymer ?
#
loop_
_entity_poly.entity_id
_entity_poly.type
_entity_poly.pdbx_seq_one_letter_code
_entity_poly.pdbx_strand_id
1 'polypeptide(L)'
;MDTQKHSLGITALAFASVAAGIYCLVAAIALLLGGTLGGVFGADRTAVVIAIGALYLGLMGAAYIVGFGFWTQRHWSWAGGIVVFSSLIVGSVVLALITTNVVAALVPSLGAGAAIWYLLRPATKAQVLGTDKAEKAGQPEAPAAAGALDTPQAVR
;
A
#
# COMPACT_ATOMS: atom_id res chain seq x y z
N MET A 1 -21.52 -7.44 -17.87
CA MET A 1 -20.14 -7.28 -17.36
C MET A 1 -19.88 -5.79 -17.23
N ASP A 2 -20.18 -5.23 -16.04
CA ASP A 2 -19.87 -3.82 -15.78
C ASP A 2 -18.35 -3.71 -15.61
N THR A 3 -17.72 -3.08 -16.60
CA THR A 3 -16.33 -2.64 -16.52
C THR A 3 -16.25 -1.63 -15.37
N GLN A 4 -15.89 -2.10 -14.16
CA GLN A 4 -15.57 -1.22 -13.04
C GLN A 4 -14.57 -0.19 -13.55
N LYS A 5 -15.02 1.05 -13.69
CA LYS A 5 -14.15 2.18 -14.05
C LYS A 5 -13.17 2.37 -12.89
N HIS A 6 -12.01 1.75 -13.00
CA HIS A 6 -10.91 2.04 -12.09
C HIS A 6 -10.66 3.55 -12.15
N SER A 7 -10.82 4.22 -11.01
CA SER A 7 -10.50 5.65 -10.98
C SER A 7 -9.01 5.81 -11.27
N LEU A 8 -8.68 6.74 -12.12
CA LEU A 8 -7.30 7.02 -12.57
C LEU A 8 -6.34 7.19 -11.37
N GLY A 9 -6.86 7.66 -10.23
CA GLY A 9 -6.12 7.83 -9.01
C GLY A 9 -5.74 6.52 -8.29
N ILE A 10 -6.62 5.53 -8.25
CA ILE A 10 -6.32 4.22 -7.64
C ILE A 10 -5.28 3.49 -8.49
N THR A 11 -5.41 3.57 -9.82
CA THR A 11 -4.40 3.02 -10.74
C THR A 11 -3.05 3.69 -10.55
N ALA A 12 -3.00 5.02 -10.40
CA ALA A 12 -1.77 5.75 -10.13
C ALA A 12 -1.13 5.34 -8.79
N LEU A 13 -1.90 5.11 -7.73
CA LEU A 13 -1.40 4.60 -6.45
C LEU A 13 -0.84 3.18 -6.55
N ALA A 14 -1.48 2.30 -7.32
CA ALA A 14 -0.95 0.97 -7.57
C ALA A 14 0.41 1.03 -8.28
N PHE A 15 0.54 1.86 -9.33
CA PHE A 15 1.81 2.09 -10.01
C PHE A 15 2.86 2.74 -9.10
N ALA A 16 2.48 3.72 -8.27
CA ALA A 16 3.39 4.32 -7.29
C ALA A 16 3.92 3.30 -6.29
N SER A 17 3.08 2.36 -5.83
CA SER A 17 3.49 1.27 -4.94
C SER A 17 4.47 0.30 -5.62
N VAL A 18 4.24 -0.03 -6.90
CA VAL A 18 5.17 -0.86 -7.68
C VAL A 18 6.50 -0.14 -7.87
N ALA A 19 6.49 1.14 -8.22
CA ALA A 19 7.69 1.95 -8.36
C ALA A 19 8.47 2.04 -7.04
N ALA A 20 7.78 2.23 -5.91
CA ALA A 20 8.38 2.19 -4.57
C ALA A 20 9.02 0.83 -4.28
N GLY A 21 8.35 -0.27 -4.66
CA GLY A 21 8.89 -1.63 -4.52
C GLY A 21 10.17 -1.83 -5.34
N ILE A 22 10.21 -1.37 -6.58
CA ILE A 22 11.40 -1.43 -7.44
C ILE A 22 12.54 -0.61 -6.83
N TYR A 23 12.26 0.60 -6.34
CA TYR A 23 13.25 1.42 -5.65
C TYR A 23 13.81 0.71 -4.43
N CYS A 24 12.95 0.12 -3.57
CA CYS A 24 13.39 -0.66 -2.42
C CYS A 24 14.27 -1.85 -2.79
N LEU A 25 13.94 -2.54 -3.90
CA LEU A 25 14.74 -3.65 -4.41
C LEU A 25 16.16 -3.19 -4.81
N VAL A 26 16.24 -2.13 -5.61
CA VAL A 26 17.53 -1.57 -6.06
C VAL A 26 18.36 -1.11 -4.86
N ALA A 27 17.76 -0.39 -3.92
CA ALA A 27 18.41 0.06 -2.70
C ALA A 27 18.90 -1.13 -1.84
N ALA A 28 18.06 -2.17 -1.68
CA ALA A 28 18.43 -3.37 -0.94
C ALA A 28 19.63 -4.09 -1.57
N ILE A 29 19.61 -4.28 -2.88
CA ILE A 29 20.73 -4.93 -3.61
C ILE A 29 22.00 -4.11 -3.45
N ALA A 30 21.93 -2.78 -3.63
CA ALA A 30 23.09 -1.90 -3.50
C ALA A 30 23.69 -1.96 -2.08
N LEU A 31 22.83 -1.96 -1.04
CA LEU A 31 23.27 -2.05 0.35
C LEU A 31 23.83 -3.42 0.70
N LEU A 32 23.20 -4.50 0.26
CA LEU A 32 23.67 -5.86 0.54
C LEU A 32 25.00 -6.12 -0.17
N LEU A 33 25.14 -5.75 -1.43
CA LEU A 33 26.41 -5.89 -2.16
C LEU A 33 27.50 -5.00 -1.56
N GLY A 34 27.19 -3.74 -1.25
CA GLY A 34 28.13 -2.82 -0.62
C GLY A 34 28.56 -3.27 0.78
N GLY A 35 27.61 -3.82 1.57
CA GLY A 35 27.90 -4.39 2.88
C GLY A 35 28.76 -5.65 2.82
N THR A 36 28.48 -6.57 1.89
CA THR A 36 29.21 -7.83 1.75
C THR A 36 30.62 -7.64 1.18
N LEU A 37 30.81 -6.70 0.27
CA LEU A 37 32.12 -6.38 -0.32
C LEU A 37 33.04 -5.59 0.62
N GLY A 38 32.55 -5.18 1.80
CA GLY A 38 33.34 -4.69 2.94
C GLY A 38 34.12 -3.39 2.73
N GLY A 39 34.05 -2.76 1.55
CA GLY A 39 34.90 -1.65 1.21
C GLY A 39 34.25 -0.27 1.19
N VAL A 40 32.97 -0.20 0.94
CA VAL A 40 32.29 1.09 0.66
C VAL A 40 31.93 1.84 1.95
N PHE A 41 31.61 1.13 3.03
CA PHE A 41 31.11 1.73 4.27
C PHE A 41 32.02 1.53 5.49
N GLY A 42 33.13 0.81 5.36
CA GLY A 42 34.00 0.41 6.44
C GLY A 42 33.49 -0.81 7.21
N ALA A 43 34.41 -1.63 7.75
CA ALA A 43 34.09 -2.90 8.40
C ALA A 43 33.13 -2.72 9.62
N ASP A 44 33.26 -1.62 10.36
CA ASP A 44 32.49 -1.35 11.57
C ASP A 44 30.99 -1.13 11.32
N ARG A 45 30.61 -0.77 10.08
CA ARG A 45 29.22 -0.48 9.70
C ARG A 45 28.55 -1.59 8.89
N THR A 46 29.28 -2.63 8.54
CA THR A 46 28.79 -3.71 7.65
C THR A 46 27.50 -4.35 8.16
N ALA A 47 27.43 -4.69 9.44
CA ALA A 47 26.26 -5.31 10.03
C ALA A 47 25.01 -4.41 9.95
N VAL A 48 25.19 -3.10 10.18
CA VAL A 48 24.09 -2.11 10.10
C VAL A 48 23.61 -1.97 8.67
N VAL A 49 24.53 -1.91 7.70
CA VAL A 49 24.21 -1.79 6.28
C VAL A 49 23.44 -3.02 5.77
N ILE A 50 23.84 -4.23 6.17
CA ILE A 50 23.15 -5.47 5.84
C ILE A 50 21.75 -5.49 6.47
N ALA A 51 21.60 -5.09 7.74
CA ALA A 51 20.30 -5.03 8.40
C ALA A 51 19.34 -4.06 7.69
N ILE A 52 19.83 -2.90 7.27
CA ILE A 52 19.04 -1.93 6.50
C ILE A 52 18.68 -2.49 5.12
N GLY A 53 19.60 -3.17 4.45
CA GLY A 53 19.32 -3.84 3.18
C GLY A 53 18.21 -4.88 3.31
N ALA A 54 18.24 -5.70 4.36
CA ALA A 54 17.19 -6.67 4.67
C ALA A 54 15.84 -6.00 4.97
N LEU A 55 15.86 -4.87 5.68
CA LEU A 55 14.66 -4.06 5.93
C LEU A 55 14.03 -3.55 4.62
N TYR A 56 14.86 -3.08 3.68
CA TYR A 56 14.38 -2.64 2.37
C TYR A 56 13.79 -3.77 1.53
N LEU A 57 14.31 -5.02 1.66
CA LEU A 57 13.68 -6.20 1.04
C LEU A 57 12.29 -6.48 1.62
N GLY A 58 12.13 -6.38 2.94
CA GLY A 58 10.82 -6.50 3.60
C GLY A 58 9.84 -5.41 3.12
N LEU A 59 10.33 -4.17 3.02
CA LEU A 59 9.54 -3.04 2.55
C LEU A 59 9.13 -3.18 1.07
N MET A 60 10.00 -3.75 0.23
CA MET A 60 9.67 -4.12 -1.16
C MET A 60 8.48 -5.09 -1.19
N GLY A 61 8.52 -6.17 -0.43
CA GLY A 61 7.42 -7.14 -0.36
C GLY A 61 6.11 -6.48 0.10
N ALA A 62 6.17 -5.65 1.14
CA ALA A 62 5.01 -4.90 1.63
C ALA A 62 4.45 -3.94 0.57
N ALA A 63 5.31 -3.24 -0.18
CA ALA A 63 4.90 -2.34 -1.25
C ALA A 63 4.16 -3.07 -2.38
N TYR A 64 4.62 -4.26 -2.79
CA TYR A 64 3.93 -5.09 -3.79
C TYR A 64 2.57 -5.59 -3.29
N ILE A 65 2.49 -6.06 -2.03
CA ILE A 65 1.24 -6.51 -1.42
C ILE A 65 0.22 -5.36 -1.38
N VAL A 66 0.66 -4.17 -0.96
CA VAL A 66 -0.18 -2.97 -0.91
C VAL A 66 -0.59 -2.52 -2.32
N GLY A 67 0.33 -2.55 -3.29
CA GLY A 67 0.04 -2.26 -4.70
C GLY A 67 -1.04 -3.18 -5.26
N PHE A 68 -0.95 -4.48 -4.98
CA PHE A 68 -1.98 -5.45 -5.33
C PHE A 68 -3.30 -5.18 -4.59
N GLY A 69 -3.24 -4.76 -3.32
CA GLY A 69 -4.40 -4.34 -2.54
C GLY A 69 -5.12 -3.13 -3.15
N PHE A 70 -4.39 -2.14 -3.66
CA PHE A 70 -4.97 -1.01 -4.40
C PHE A 70 -5.60 -1.46 -5.72
N TRP A 71 -4.94 -2.36 -6.45
CA TRP A 71 -5.49 -2.93 -7.69
C TRP A 71 -6.80 -3.68 -7.46
N THR A 72 -6.89 -4.45 -6.37
CA THR A 72 -8.08 -5.21 -5.99
C THR A 72 -9.07 -4.40 -5.14
N GLN A 73 -8.81 -3.11 -4.92
CA GLN A 73 -9.65 -2.17 -4.16
C GLN A 73 -10.02 -2.67 -2.75
N ARG A 74 -9.09 -3.34 -2.07
CA ARG A 74 -9.33 -3.80 -0.71
C ARG A 74 -9.18 -2.66 0.29
N HIS A 75 -10.12 -2.56 1.25
CA HIS A 75 -10.16 -1.50 2.25
C HIS A 75 -8.88 -1.39 3.10
N TRP A 76 -8.19 -2.52 3.38
CA TRP A 76 -6.95 -2.53 4.14
C TRP A 76 -5.77 -1.87 3.40
N SER A 77 -5.83 -1.79 2.06
CA SER A 77 -4.75 -1.21 1.26
C SER A 77 -4.52 0.26 1.55
N TRP A 78 -5.56 0.99 1.99
CA TRP A 78 -5.44 2.38 2.41
C TRP A 78 -4.53 2.52 3.63
N ALA A 79 -4.77 1.75 4.69
CA ALA A 79 -3.93 1.76 5.90
C ALA A 79 -2.53 1.22 5.59
N GLY A 80 -2.44 0.11 4.84
CA GLY A 80 -1.18 -0.46 4.38
C GLY A 80 -0.34 0.52 3.57
N GLY A 81 -0.97 1.30 2.68
CA GLY A 81 -0.31 2.33 1.90
C GLY A 81 0.32 3.42 2.77
N ILE A 82 -0.40 3.91 3.76
CA ILE A 82 0.13 4.92 4.70
C ILE A 82 1.35 4.36 5.44
N VAL A 83 1.27 3.13 5.94
CA VAL A 83 2.39 2.49 6.66
C VAL A 83 3.61 2.33 5.74
N VAL A 84 3.43 1.79 4.54
CA VAL A 84 4.54 1.55 3.60
C VAL A 84 5.20 2.86 3.17
N PHE A 85 4.43 3.86 2.76
CA PHE A 85 4.99 5.14 2.32
C PHE A 85 5.63 5.91 3.48
N SER A 86 5.08 5.86 4.69
CA SER A 86 5.71 6.45 5.88
C SER A 86 7.03 5.77 6.21
N SER A 87 7.08 4.44 6.16
CA SER A 87 8.30 3.65 6.37
C SER A 87 9.35 3.94 5.31
N LEU A 88 8.93 4.19 4.06
CA LEU A 88 9.84 4.58 2.97
C LEU A 88 10.48 5.95 3.23
N ILE A 89 9.72 6.93 3.74
CA ILE A 89 10.27 8.24 4.12
C ILE A 89 11.32 8.07 5.23
N VAL A 90 10.97 7.36 6.30
CA VAL A 90 11.90 7.13 7.43
C VAL A 90 13.17 6.40 6.94
N GLY A 91 13.00 5.33 6.16
CA GLY A 91 14.10 4.58 5.58
C GLY A 91 15.02 5.44 4.70
N SER A 92 14.43 6.30 3.88
CA SER A 92 15.18 7.23 3.02
C SER A 92 15.98 8.25 3.81
N VAL A 93 15.43 8.78 4.90
CA VAL A 93 16.15 9.69 5.81
C VAL A 93 17.32 8.98 6.47
N VAL A 94 17.10 7.76 7.00
CA VAL A 94 18.17 6.96 7.60
C VAL A 94 19.27 6.65 6.58
N LEU A 95 18.88 6.28 5.36
CA LEU A 95 19.84 6.03 4.28
C LEU A 95 20.67 7.28 3.94
N ALA A 96 20.07 8.47 3.89
CA ALA A 96 20.76 9.72 3.64
C ALA A 96 21.80 10.03 4.72
N LEU A 97 21.46 9.78 5.99
CA LEU A 97 22.39 9.99 7.12
C LEU A 97 23.60 9.07 7.05
N ILE A 98 23.43 7.85 6.52
CA ILE A 98 24.51 6.87 6.42
C ILE A 98 25.38 7.12 5.19
N THR A 99 24.75 7.42 4.04
CA THR A 99 25.46 7.58 2.75
C THR A 99 25.91 9.01 2.49
N THR A 100 25.51 9.97 3.29
CA THR A 100 25.69 11.42 3.07
C THR A 100 25.14 11.91 1.72
N ASN A 101 24.35 11.09 1.05
CA ASN A 101 23.76 11.40 -0.25
C ASN A 101 22.29 11.87 -0.08
N VAL A 102 22.12 13.18 0.10
CA VAL A 102 20.81 13.79 0.32
C VAL A 102 19.88 13.62 -0.91
N VAL A 103 20.43 13.62 -2.12
CA VAL A 103 19.64 13.49 -3.35
C VAL A 103 18.96 12.12 -3.43
N ALA A 104 19.66 11.05 -3.04
CA ALA A 104 19.12 9.69 -3.04
C ALA A 104 17.93 9.51 -2.07
N ALA A 105 17.85 10.34 -1.01
CA ALA A 105 16.74 10.34 -0.09
C ALA A 105 15.59 11.26 -0.51
N LEU A 106 15.89 12.35 -1.19
CA LEU A 106 14.91 13.39 -1.53
C LEU A 106 13.87 12.88 -2.52
N VAL A 107 14.30 12.17 -3.55
CA VAL A 107 13.41 11.64 -4.60
C VAL A 107 12.36 10.66 -4.05
N PRO A 108 12.71 9.60 -3.31
CA PRO A 108 11.71 8.68 -2.77
C PRO A 108 10.85 9.32 -1.68
N SER A 109 11.39 10.24 -0.87
CA SER A 109 10.65 10.96 0.16
C SER A 109 9.57 11.86 -0.43
N LEU A 110 9.87 12.61 -1.50
CA LEU A 110 8.89 13.43 -2.21
C LEU A 110 7.80 12.58 -2.84
N GLY A 111 8.16 11.48 -3.50
CA GLY A 111 7.19 10.55 -4.09
C GLY A 111 6.27 9.93 -3.04
N ALA A 112 6.83 9.46 -1.93
CA ALA A 112 6.07 8.89 -0.83
C ALA A 112 5.19 9.95 -0.13
N GLY A 113 5.69 11.16 0.06
CA GLY A 113 4.92 12.28 0.62
C GLY A 113 3.72 12.66 -0.26
N ALA A 114 3.93 12.73 -1.58
CA ALA A 114 2.85 12.97 -2.54
C ALA A 114 1.79 11.85 -2.51
N ALA A 115 2.22 10.58 -2.41
CA ALA A 115 1.31 9.43 -2.29
C ALA A 115 0.49 9.50 -0.99
N ILE A 116 1.12 9.81 0.15
CA ILE A 116 0.43 9.96 1.44
C ILE A 116 -0.56 11.13 1.37
N TRP A 117 -0.14 12.28 0.84
CA TRP A 117 -1.03 13.43 0.68
C TRP A 117 -2.25 13.10 -0.17
N TYR A 118 -2.05 12.33 -1.24
CA TYR A 118 -3.15 11.87 -2.09
C TYR A 118 -4.07 10.89 -1.36
N LEU A 119 -3.52 9.94 -0.57
CA LEU A 119 -4.29 9.00 0.25
C LEU A 119 -5.13 9.67 1.34
N LEU A 120 -4.63 10.78 1.89
CA LEU A 120 -5.34 11.54 2.93
C LEU A 120 -6.47 12.41 2.38
N ARG A 121 -6.58 12.59 1.06
CA ARG A 121 -7.69 13.34 0.46
C ARG A 121 -9.02 12.66 0.78
N PRO A 122 -10.05 13.43 1.22
CA PRO A 122 -11.35 12.88 1.60
C PRO A 122 -12.03 12.14 0.44
N ALA A 123 -11.82 12.59 -0.80
CA ALA A 123 -12.34 11.94 -2.00
C ALA A 123 -11.74 10.54 -2.21
N THR A 124 -10.43 10.38 -2.02
CA THR A 124 -9.74 9.09 -2.15
C THR A 124 -10.16 8.13 -1.04
N LYS A 125 -10.25 8.65 0.20
CA LYS A 125 -10.73 7.88 1.35
C LYS A 125 -12.15 7.38 1.13
N ALA A 126 -13.05 8.21 0.63
CA ALA A 126 -14.44 7.82 0.33
C ALA A 126 -14.52 6.76 -0.78
N GLN A 127 -13.65 6.83 -1.79
CA GLN A 127 -13.60 5.83 -2.86
C GLN A 127 -13.10 4.47 -2.37
N VAL A 128 -12.04 4.43 -1.55
CA VAL A 128 -11.46 3.18 -1.06
C VAL A 128 -12.31 2.55 0.05
N LEU A 129 -12.93 3.36 0.93
CA LEU A 129 -13.78 2.89 2.03
C LEU A 129 -15.25 2.77 1.63
N GLY A 130 -15.70 3.44 0.58
CA GLY A 130 -17.09 3.47 0.12
C GLY A 130 -17.53 2.19 -0.58
N THR A 131 -16.61 1.41 -1.11
CA THR A 131 -16.91 0.10 -1.72
C THR A 131 -17.52 -0.88 -0.73
N ASP A 132 -17.11 -0.85 0.54
CA ASP A 132 -17.69 -1.71 1.59
C ASP A 132 -19.15 -1.37 1.91
N LYS A 133 -19.56 -0.11 1.77
CA LYS A 133 -20.96 0.29 1.97
C LYS A 133 -21.83 -0.08 0.79
N ALA A 134 -21.32 0.00 -0.43
CA ALA A 134 -22.04 -0.40 -1.63
C ALA A 134 -22.21 -1.92 -1.69
N GLU A 135 -21.21 -2.70 -1.26
CA GLU A 135 -21.29 -4.15 -1.17
C GLU A 135 -22.30 -4.62 -0.11
N LYS A 136 -22.34 -3.96 1.05
CA LYS A 136 -23.35 -4.23 2.11
C LYS A 136 -24.73 -3.74 1.74
N ALA A 137 -24.85 -2.66 0.97
CA ALA A 137 -26.14 -2.17 0.49
C ALA A 137 -26.67 -2.97 -0.71
N GLY A 138 -25.80 -3.68 -1.42
CA GLY A 138 -26.16 -4.56 -2.55
C GLY A 138 -26.47 -5.99 -2.14
N GLN A 139 -26.31 -6.38 -0.87
CA GLN A 139 -26.91 -7.63 -0.39
C GLN A 139 -28.41 -7.42 -0.31
N PRO A 140 -29.22 -8.10 -1.16
CA PRO A 140 -30.66 -8.04 -1.00
C PRO A 140 -30.94 -8.54 0.41
N GLU A 141 -31.53 -7.66 1.22
CA GLU A 141 -32.15 -8.05 2.47
C GLU A 141 -32.96 -9.29 2.15
N ALA A 142 -32.53 -10.45 2.69
CA ALA A 142 -33.26 -11.69 2.49
C ALA A 142 -34.71 -11.37 2.79
N PRO A 143 -35.66 -11.61 1.87
CA PRO A 143 -37.03 -11.24 2.09
C PRO A 143 -37.40 -11.82 3.44
N ALA A 144 -37.63 -10.92 4.42
CA ALA A 144 -38.22 -11.30 5.70
C ALA A 144 -39.37 -12.19 5.34
N ALA A 145 -39.28 -13.45 5.69
CA ALA A 145 -40.23 -14.47 5.38
C ALA A 145 -41.59 -13.93 5.79
N ALA A 146 -42.33 -13.37 4.84
CA ALA A 146 -43.72 -13.01 4.99
C ALA A 146 -44.47 -14.34 5.12
N GLY A 147 -44.32 -14.95 6.26
CA GLY A 147 -45.21 -15.95 6.78
C GLY A 147 -46.50 -15.28 7.23
N ALA A 148 -47.28 -14.89 6.28
CA ALA A 148 -48.70 -14.66 6.51
C ALA A 148 -49.44 -15.53 5.50
N LEU A 149 -49.44 -16.81 5.77
CA LEU A 149 -50.48 -17.70 5.30
C LEU A 149 -51.81 -17.26 6.00
N ASP A 150 -52.39 -16.22 5.44
CA ASP A 150 -53.80 -15.95 5.67
C ASP A 150 -54.58 -17.03 4.92
N THR A 151 -54.91 -18.08 5.64
CA THR A 151 -55.88 -19.10 5.21
C THR A 151 -57.28 -18.45 5.30
N PRO A 152 -57.98 -18.21 4.19
CA PRO A 152 -59.39 -17.89 4.27
C PRO A 152 -60.14 -19.14 4.71
N GLN A 153 -60.68 -19.08 5.91
CA GLN A 153 -61.73 -20.00 6.32
C GLN A 153 -62.90 -19.96 5.32
N ALA A 154 -63.04 -20.95 4.51
CA ALA A 154 -64.27 -21.22 3.76
C ALA A 154 -65.30 -21.76 4.72
N VAL A 155 -66.28 -20.93 5.03
CA VAL A 155 -67.58 -21.29 5.67
C VAL A 155 -68.40 -22.03 4.63
N ARG A 156 -68.89 -23.17 5.04
CA ARG A 156 -69.98 -24.04 4.63
C ARG A 156 -69.60 -25.40 4.16
#